data_98c7c173207a01dd5f5aeb4c3a56aa8e
#
_entry.id   98c7c173207a01dd5f5aeb4c3a56aa8e
#
_cell.length_a   1.000
_cell.length_b   1.000
_cell.length_c   1.000
_cell.angle_alpha   90.00
_cell.angle_beta   90.00
_cell.angle_gamma   90.00
#
_symmetry.space_group_name_H-M   'P 1'
#
loop_
_entity.id
_entity.type
_entity.pdbx_description
1 polymer ?
#
loop_
_entity_poly.entity_id
_entity_poly.type
_entity_poly.pdbx_seq_one_letter_code
_entity_poly.pdbx_strand_id
1 'polypeptide(L)'
;MRILGIGYEGLCKFCGLMDMPSFLDKSTHTILLKQILNCSKTVAETFMMKAVNEEKQAMTTTENEDINHLTVSGDGTWQQRGYTSSFGVSSIIGYFTGKILDINIKNAYCKLWSSGKMEVDAMVEMFSYSETKYGVKYANYIGDGDSKTYSGIIKSDPYKNTTVNKKECIGHVQKRMGSRLRTLKSNQKGLGGRGKLTGKVIDKLTVYYGLAIRRHCDSIENMKSAIMATFYHYGSSDEKPNHDMCPKGEESWCSYQHAEARGELDTYSHDYSPLPSDVLKAIKPIYEDLSNENLLSRCIGGFNQNNNERFNQLVWKICPKTVNTSYTIVQIAAYVAMCIFNEGINSLLVLMNTLGLNCGPNSHRYAERMDAARMKVADKRANDNTREGRLQRRHQQIDILEAAMTGEELLYGPGIDDSV
;
A
#
# COMPACT_ATOMS: atom_id res chain seq x y z
N MET A 1 -2.79 17.88 -21.61
CA MET A 1 -3.67 18.70 -20.77
C MET A 1 -4.26 17.93 -19.61
N ARG A 2 -4.86 16.71 -19.77
CA ARG A 2 -5.40 15.94 -18.62
C ARG A 2 -4.37 15.53 -17.61
N ILE A 3 -3.18 15.12 -18.05
CA ILE A 3 -2.05 14.81 -17.15
C ILE A 3 -1.62 16.04 -16.31
N LEU A 4 -1.89 17.25 -16.82
CA LEU A 4 -1.69 18.51 -16.11
C LEU A 4 -2.92 18.93 -15.27
N GLY A 5 -3.96 18.07 -15.18
CA GLY A 5 -5.19 18.38 -14.47
C GLY A 5 -6.13 19.39 -15.17
N ILE A 6 -5.85 19.78 -16.42
CA ILE A 6 -6.58 20.80 -17.16
C ILE A 6 -7.70 20.13 -17.97
N GLY A 7 -8.97 20.52 -17.71
CA GLY A 7 -10.14 20.15 -18.47
C GLY A 7 -10.47 21.09 -19.63
N TYR A 8 -11.60 20.84 -20.30
CA TYR A 8 -12.09 21.69 -21.42
C TYR A 8 -12.15 23.17 -21.04
N GLU A 9 -12.83 23.50 -19.95
CA GLU A 9 -12.97 24.87 -19.46
C GLU A 9 -11.63 25.54 -19.14
N GLY A 10 -10.71 24.79 -18.54
CA GLY A 10 -9.36 25.28 -18.26
C GLY A 10 -8.56 25.54 -19.52
N LEU A 11 -8.76 24.72 -20.55
CA LEU A 11 -8.11 24.90 -21.85
C LEU A 11 -8.70 26.12 -22.59
N CYS A 12 -10.01 26.30 -22.57
CA CYS A 12 -10.65 27.50 -23.13
C CYS A 12 -10.15 28.78 -22.44
N LYS A 13 -10.05 28.77 -21.10
CA LYS A 13 -9.47 29.89 -20.35
C LYS A 13 -8.01 30.17 -20.71
N PHE A 14 -7.21 29.12 -20.82
CA PHE A 14 -5.81 29.26 -21.22
C PHE A 14 -5.68 29.88 -22.61
N CYS A 15 -6.42 29.36 -23.60
CA CYS A 15 -6.41 29.92 -24.95
C CYS A 15 -6.86 31.38 -24.97
N GLY A 16 -7.96 31.72 -24.25
CA GLY A 16 -8.48 33.08 -24.17
C GLY A 16 -7.51 34.06 -23.51
N LEU A 17 -6.81 33.65 -22.46
CA LEU A 17 -5.80 34.48 -21.78
C LEU A 17 -4.51 34.68 -22.59
N MET A 18 -4.20 33.69 -23.46
CA MET A 18 -3.01 33.74 -24.33
C MET A 18 -3.31 34.31 -25.71
N ASP A 19 -4.51 34.88 -25.90
CA ASP A 19 -4.95 35.44 -27.21
C ASP A 19 -4.85 34.40 -28.36
N MET A 20 -5.12 33.13 -28.03
CA MET A 20 -5.16 32.03 -28.99
C MET A 20 -6.58 31.82 -29.50
N PRO A 21 -6.77 31.36 -30.75
CA PRO A 21 -8.10 31.04 -31.27
C PRO A 21 -8.85 30.09 -30.34
N SER A 22 -10.20 30.17 -30.34
CA SER A 22 -11.02 29.23 -29.57
C SER A 22 -10.71 27.80 -30.01
N PHE A 23 -10.36 26.97 -29.04
CA PHE A 23 -9.68 25.72 -29.30
C PHE A 23 -10.56 24.66 -30.01
N LEU A 24 -11.76 24.45 -29.54
CA LEU A 24 -12.69 23.45 -30.09
C LEU A 24 -14.12 23.72 -29.60
N ASP A 25 -15.09 23.38 -30.40
CA ASP A 25 -16.45 23.30 -29.89
C ASP A 25 -16.64 22.06 -28.97
N LYS A 26 -17.68 22.10 -28.15
CA LYS A 26 -17.98 21.07 -27.17
C LYS A 26 -18.29 19.70 -27.79
N SER A 27 -18.85 19.68 -28.99
CA SER A 27 -19.19 18.46 -29.71
C SER A 27 -17.91 17.73 -30.21
N THR A 28 -17.05 18.46 -30.86
CA THR A 28 -15.71 17.95 -31.29
C THR A 28 -14.88 17.49 -30.12
N HIS A 29 -14.84 18.24 -29.00
CA HIS A 29 -14.19 17.80 -27.76
C HIS A 29 -14.74 16.45 -27.28
N THR A 30 -16.06 16.23 -27.34
CA THR A 30 -16.69 14.96 -26.93
C THR A 30 -16.29 13.80 -27.84
N ILE A 31 -16.21 14.03 -29.16
CA ILE A 31 -15.75 13.02 -30.13
C ILE A 31 -14.30 12.63 -29.84
N LEU A 32 -13.41 13.60 -29.64
CA LEU A 32 -12.01 13.37 -29.31
C LEU A 32 -11.85 12.61 -27.99
N LEU A 33 -12.65 12.90 -26.98
CA LEU A 33 -12.62 12.12 -25.72
C LEU A 33 -12.99 10.65 -25.95
N LYS A 34 -13.94 10.33 -26.81
CA LYS A 34 -14.29 8.94 -27.16
C LYS A 34 -13.13 8.23 -27.89
N GLN A 35 -12.46 8.93 -28.81
CA GLN A 35 -11.29 8.38 -29.51
C GLN A 35 -10.14 8.11 -28.52
N ILE A 36 -9.83 9.07 -27.65
CA ILE A 36 -8.81 8.91 -26.60
C ILE A 36 -9.17 7.75 -25.67
N LEU A 37 -10.44 7.61 -25.28
CA LEU A 37 -10.90 6.49 -24.46
C LEU A 37 -10.62 5.15 -25.14
N ASN A 38 -11.04 5.00 -26.40
CA ASN A 38 -10.86 3.76 -27.15
C ASN A 38 -9.36 3.41 -27.27
N CYS A 39 -8.53 4.36 -27.68
CA CYS A 39 -7.09 4.15 -27.78
C CYS A 39 -6.45 3.81 -26.42
N SER A 40 -6.79 4.56 -25.37
CA SER A 40 -6.23 4.29 -24.03
C SER A 40 -6.65 2.93 -23.50
N LYS A 41 -7.88 2.49 -23.77
CA LYS A 41 -8.37 1.16 -23.41
C LYS A 41 -7.60 0.07 -24.16
N THR A 42 -7.43 0.17 -25.46
CA THR A 42 -6.71 -0.82 -26.27
C THR A 42 -5.26 -0.96 -25.84
N VAL A 43 -4.55 0.17 -25.65
CA VAL A 43 -3.15 0.15 -25.17
C VAL A 43 -3.06 -0.45 -23.78
N ALA A 44 -4.02 -0.09 -22.88
CA ALA A 44 -4.09 -0.64 -21.55
C ALA A 44 -4.31 -2.16 -21.55
N GLU A 45 -5.24 -2.67 -22.35
CA GLU A 45 -5.50 -4.11 -22.48
C GLU A 45 -4.25 -4.88 -22.96
N THR A 46 -3.49 -4.31 -23.90
CA THR A 46 -2.22 -4.89 -24.37
C THR A 46 -1.20 -4.96 -23.23
N PHE A 47 -1.05 -3.89 -22.44
CA PHE A 47 -0.10 -3.88 -21.33
C PHE A 47 -0.55 -4.74 -20.14
N MET A 48 -1.85 -4.90 -19.91
CA MET A 48 -2.35 -5.85 -18.90
C MET A 48 -2.05 -7.30 -19.31
N MET A 49 -2.27 -7.66 -20.57
CA MET A 49 -1.92 -8.99 -21.09
C MET A 49 -0.40 -9.26 -20.96
N LYS A 50 0.44 -8.29 -21.31
CA LYS A 50 1.89 -8.35 -21.11
C LYS A 50 2.22 -8.57 -19.62
N ALA A 51 1.61 -7.81 -18.71
CA ALA A 51 1.84 -7.93 -17.28
C ALA A 51 1.44 -9.31 -16.71
N VAL A 52 0.34 -9.90 -17.19
CA VAL A 52 -0.05 -11.27 -16.83
C VAL A 52 1.02 -12.29 -17.27
N ASN A 53 1.57 -12.16 -18.47
CA ASN A 53 2.63 -13.05 -18.93
C ASN A 53 3.92 -12.88 -18.13
N GLU A 54 4.29 -11.64 -17.76
CA GLU A 54 5.44 -11.37 -16.89
C GLU A 54 5.22 -11.94 -15.49
N GLU A 55 4.00 -11.86 -14.94
CA GLU A 55 3.66 -12.44 -13.63
C GLU A 55 3.81 -13.97 -13.66
N LYS A 56 3.32 -14.64 -14.71
CA LYS A 56 3.53 -16.08 -14.91
C LYS A 56 5.02 -16.45 -14.95
N GLN A 57 5.83 -15.68 -15.69
CA GLN A 57 7.26 -15.91 -15.78
C GLN A 57 7.97 -15.72 -14.43
N ALA A 58 7.58 -14.73 -13.66
CA ALA A 58 8.14 -14.50 -12.33
C ALA A 58 7.82 -15.64 -11.34
N MET A 59 6.69 -16.33 -11.51
CA MET A 59 6.31 -17.49 -10.70
C MET A 59 7.11 -18.76 -11.02
N THR A 60 7.60 -18.94 -12.25
CA THR A 60 8.34 -20.16 -12.66
C THR A 60 9.63 -20.38 -11.88
N THR A 61 10.12 -19.37 -11.17
CA THR A 61 11.30 -19.47 -10.29
C THR A 61 10.99 -20.08 -8.91
N THR A 62 9.72 -20.21 -8.54
CA THR A 62 9.27 -20.85 -7.30
C THR A 62 8.76 -22.26 -7.62
N GLU A 63 9.49 -23.29 -7.18
CA GLU A 63 9.14 -24.71 -7.43
C GLU A 63 7.74 -25.07 -6.87
N ASN A 64 6.94 -25.75 -7.69
CA ASN A 64 5.69 -26.46 -7.35
C ASN A 64 4.34 -25.74 -7.38
N GLU A 65 4.20 -24.53 -7.92
CA GLU A 65 2.87 -23.94 -8.14
C GLU A 65 2.46 -23.95 -9.62
N ASP A 66 1.18 -24.18 -9.91
CA ASP A 66 0.64 -24.04 -11.26
C ASP A 66 0.79 -22.57 -11.69
N ILE A 67 1.58 -22.33 -12.74
CA ILE A 67 1.89 -21.00 -13.29
C ILE A 67 0.66 -20.17 -13.69
N ASN A 68 -0.50 -20.80 -13.77
CA ASN A 68 -1.78 -20.16 -14.04
C ASN A 68 -2.55 -19.77 -12.77
N HIS A 69 -2.08 -20.16 -11.57
CA HIS A 69 -2.66 -19.84 -10.29
C HIS A 69 -1.97 -18.65 -9.62
N LEU A 70 -2.38 -17.44 -9.98
CA LEU A 70 -1.71 -16.21 -9.54
C LEU A 70 -2.08 -15.80 -8.11
N THR A 71 -1.10 -15.22 -7.41
CA THR A 71 -1.30 -14.47 -6.17
C THR A 71 -1.47 -13.00 -6.51
N VAL A 72 -2.62 -12.42 -6.14
CA VAL A 72 -2.97 -11.06 -6.54
C VAL A 72 -3.44 -10.21 -5.37
N SER A 73 -3.17 -8.92 -5.46
CA SER A 73 -3.68 -7.91 -4.53
C SER A 73 -4.80 -7.11 -5.18
N GLY A 74 -5.95 -7.02 -4.52
CA GLY A 74 -7.11 -6.27 -5.01
C GLY A 74 -7.47 -5.11 -4.07
N ASP A 75 -7.79 -3.95 -4.65
CA ASP A 75 -8.25 -2.76 -3.92
C ASP A 75 -9.11 -1.87 -4.81
N GLY A 76 -10.01 -1.12 -4.17
CA GLY A 76 -10.89 -0.15 -4.80
C GLY A 76 -10.64 1.27 -4.34
N THR A 77 -10.81 2.23 -5.23
CA THR A 77 -10.68 3.65 -4.92
C THR A 77 -11.84 4.47 -5.48
N TRP A 78 -12.22 5.54 -4.79
CA TRP A 78 -13.42 6.32 -5.06
C TRP A 78 -13.06 7.78 -5.31
N GLN A 79 -13.84 8.43 -6.18
CA GLN A 79 -13.68 9.87 -6.39
C GLN A 79 -13.99 10.67 -5.12
N GLN A 80 -15.04 10.33 -4.39
CA GLN A 80 -15.43 10.99 -3.14
C GLN A 80 -15.36 10.00 -1.98
N ARG A 81 -15.07 10.50 -0.78
CA ARG A 81 -15.11 9.71 0.45
C ARG A 81 -16.58 9.47 0.85
N GLY A 82 -16.86 8.29 1.42
CA GLY A 82 -18.20 7.92 1.87
C GLY A 82 -19.02 7.20 0.80
N TYR A 83 -20.30 6.96 1.11
CA TYR A 83 -21.20 6.10 0.32
C TYR A 83 -21.75 6.73 -0.97
N THR A 84 -21.46 7.99 -1.24
CA THR A 84 -22.07 8.80 -2.31
C THR A 84 -21.17 8.98 -3.54
N SER A 85 -20.09 8.23 -3.67
CA SER A 85 -19.22 8.37 -4.83
C SER A 85 -19.89 7.86 -6.09
N SER A 86 -19.91 8.71 -7.13
CA SER A 86 -20.47 8.34 -8.44
C SER A 86 -19.59 7.40 -9.23
N PHE A 87 -18.28 7.38 -8.96
CA PHE A 87 -17.30 6.59 -9.71
C PHE A 87 -16.35 5.86 -8.79
N GLY A 88 -16.03 4.61 -9.16
CA GLY A 88 -15.04 3.77 -8.51
C GLY A 88 -14.11 3.12 -9.53
N VAL A 89 -12.87 2.97 -9.14
CA VAL A 89 -11.84 2.24 -9.89
C VAL A 89 -11.31 1.14 -9.00
N SER A 90 -11.43 -0.11 -9.44
CA SER A 90 -10.87 -1.28 -8.76
C SER A 90 -9.74 -1.87 -9.60
N SER A 91 -8.69 -2.32 -8.94
CA SER A 91 -7.50 -2.88 -9.60
C SER A 91 -7.10 -4.21 -9.00
N ILE A 92 -6.58 -5.09 -9.85
CA ILE A 92 -5.90 -6.33 -9.48
C ILE A 92 -4.43 -6.19 -9.88
N ILE A 93 -3.53 -6.40 -8.92
CA ILE A 93 -2.08 -6.27 -9.06
C ILE A 93 -1.43 -7.61 -8.75
N GLY A 94 -0.53 -8.06 -9.62
CA GLY A 94 0.28 -9.26 -9.42
C GLY A 94 1.24 -9.09 -8.24
N TYR A 95 1.43 -10.15 -7.49
CA TYR A 95 2.27 -10.13 -6.28
C TYR A 95 3.77 -10.03 -6.61
N PHE A 96 4.24 -10.83 -7.60
CA PHE A 96 5.65 -10.93 -7.93
C PHE A 96 6.17 -9.72 -8.72
N THR A 97 5.45 -9.31 -9.76
CA THR A 97 5.86 -8.16 -10.59
C THR A 97 5.43 -6.82 -10.01
N GLY A 98 4.41 -6.81 -9.15
CA GLY A 98 3.78 -5.58 -8.67
C GLY A 98 3.09 -4.78 -9.77
N LYS A 99 2.86 -5.36 -10.96
CA LYS A 99 2.17 -4.76 -12.09
C LYS A 99 0.66 -4.97 -12.01
N ILE A 100 -0.09 -4.05 -12.59
CA ILE A 100 -1.54 -4.15 -12.70
C ILE A 100 -1.88 -5.17 -13.78
N LEU A 101 -2.63 -6.19 -13.39
CA LEU A 101 -3.08 -7.28 -14.27
C LEU A 101 -4.47 -6.98 -14.84
N ASP A 102 -5.31 -6.28 -14.08
CA ASP A 102 -6.66 -5.93 -14.50
C ASP A 102 -7.18 -4.70 -13.77
N ILE A 103 -8.08 -3.96 -14.41
CA ILE A 103 -8.81 -2.83 -13.81
C ILE A 103 -10.28 -2.88 -14.22
N ASN A 104 -11.15 -2.46 -13.29
CA ASN A 104 -12.57 -2.31 -13.53
C ASN A 104 -13.04 -0.95 -13.04
N ILE A 105 -13.76 -0.21 -13.90
CA ILE A 105 -14.27 1.13 -13.58
C ILE A 105 -15.79 1.05 -13.52
N LYS A 106 -16.36 1.39 -12.38
CA LYS A 106 -17.80 1.36 -12.10
C LYS A 106 -18.37 2.77 -11.98
N ASN A 107 -19.65 2.86 -12.34
CA ASN A 107 -20.44 4.08 -12.25
C ASN A 107 -21.73 3.78 -11.45
N ALA A 108 -21.96 4.53 -10.38
CA ALA A 108 -23.12 4.38 -9.51
C ALA A 108 -24.45 4.79 -10.18
N TYR A 109 -24.40 5.60 -11.25
CA TYR A 109 -25.63 6.06 -11.95
C TYR A 109 -26.42 4.94 -12.63
N CYS A 110 -25.77 3.81 -12.96
CA CYS A 110 -26.43 2.68 -13.61
C CYS A 110 -27.24 1.79 -12.66
N LYS A 111 -26.97 1.87 -11.35
CA LYS A 111 -27.67 1.13 -10.29
C LYS A 111 -27.47 1.88 -8.97
N LEU A 112 -28.44 1.86 -8.06
CA LEU A 112 -28.40 2.45 -6.70
C LEU A 112 -27.36 1.71 -5.81
N TRP A 113 -26.06 1.85 -6.11
CA TRP A 113 -25.00 1.14 -5.43
C TRP A 113 -24.20 2.04 -4.49
N SER A 114 -23.93 1.54 -3.30
CA SER A 114 -22.92 2.11 -2.41
C SER A 114 -21.51 1.84 -2.96
N SER A 115 -20.55 2.69 -2.62
CA SER A 115 -19.15 2.52 -3.02
C SER A 115 -18.60 1.13 -2.68
N GLY A 116 -18.85 0.62 -1.48
CA GLY A 116 -18.38 -0.73 -1.08
C GLY A 116 -18.99 -1.86 -1.93
N LYS A 117 -20.23 -1.71 -2.43
CA LYS A 117 -20.82 -2.71 -3.32
C LYS A 117 -20.20 -2.67 -4.71
N MET A 118 -19.86 -1.47 -5.22
CA MET A 118 -19.16 -1.35 -6.51
C MET A 118 -17.81 -2.06 -6.51
N GLU A 119 -17.06 -2.04 -5.39
CA GLU A 119 -15.80 -2.77 -5.24
C GLU A 119 -16.02 -4.28 -5.28
N VAL A 120 -16.95 -4.77 -4.47
CA VAL A 120 -17.28 -6.21 -4.45
C VAL A 120 -17.65 -6.69 -5.85
N ASP A 121 -18.57 -5.98 -6.52
CA ASP A 121 -19.03 -6.37 -7.84
C ASP A 121 -17.93 -6.26 -8.92
N ALA A 122 -17.01 -5.27 -8.80
CA ALA A 122 -15.88 -5.14 -9.71
C ALA A 122 -14.88 -6.29 -9.52
N MET A 123 -14.57 -6.67 -8.27
CA MET A 123 -13.68 -7.80 -7.98
C MET A 123 -14.29 -9.12 -8.44
N VAL A 124 -15.56 -9.37 -8.13
CA VAL A 124 -16.28 -10.58 -8.58
C VAL A 124 -16.23 -10.68 -10.11
N GLU A 125 -16.47 -9.60 -10.83
CA GLU A 125 -16.43 -9.57 -12.29
C GLU A 125 -15.03 -9.88 -12.82
N MET A 126 -13.97 -9.25 -12.27
CA MET A 126 -12.60 -9.50 -12.69
C MET A 126 -12.16 -10.94 -12.44
N PHE A 127 -12.54 -11.53 -11.31
CA PHE A 127 -12.29 -12.94 -11.02
C PHE A 127 -13.03 -13.87 -12.00
N SER A 128 -14.30 -13.58 -12.27
CA SER A 128 -15.16 -14.45 -13.11
C SER A 128 -14.66 -14.57 -14.55
N TYR A 129 -14.03 -13.54 -15.11
CA TYR A 129 -13.54 -13.59 -16.49
C TYR A 129 -12.02 -13.77 -16.62
N SER A 130 -11.27 -13.84 -15.53
CA SER A 130 -9.80 -13.94 -15.58
C SER A 130 -9.31 -15.16 -16.35
N GLU A 131 -9.96 -16.31 -16.19
CA GLU A 131 -9.62 -17.54 -16.89
C GLU A 131 -9.91 -17.44 -18.40
N THR A 132 -11.06 -16.90 -18.79
CA THR A 132 -11.43 -16.74 -20.20
C THR A 132 -10.64 -15.63 -20.90
N LYS A 133 -10.32 -14.54 -20.21
CA LYS A 133 -9.64 -13.36 -20.77
C LYS A 133 -8.12 -13.53 -20.81
N TYR A 134 -7.54 -14.08 -19.75
CA TYR A 134 -6.09 -14.11 -19.54
C TYR A 134 -5.51 -15.53 -19.42
N GLY A 135 -6.35 -16.56 -19.35
CA GLY A 135 -5.91 -17.93 -19.11
C GLY A 135 -5.29 -18.13 -17.72
N VAL A 136 -5.76 -17.39 -16.71
CA VAL A 136 -5.26 -17.45 -15.32
C VAL A 136 -6.40 -17.48 -14.32
N LYS A 137 -6.12 -18.08 -13.16
CA LYS A 137 -6.97 -18.04 -11.97
C LYS A 137 -6.27 -17.22 -10.89
N TYR A 138 -6.98 -16.34 -10.23
CA TYR A 138 -6.48 -15.60 -9.09
C TYR A 138 -6.69 -16.47 -7.83
N ALA A 139 -5.76 -17.41 -7.62
CA ALA A 139 -5.89 -18.45 -6.57
C ALA A 139 -5.67 -17.91 -5.15
N ASN A 140 -4.83 -16.88 -4.99
CA ASN A 140 -4.60 -16.22 -3.71
C ASN A 140 -4.98 -14.74 -3.82
N TYR A 141 -5.87 -14.29 -2.92
CA TYR A 141 -6.35 -12.91 -2.87
C TYR A 141 -5.81 -12.18 -1.64
N ILE A 142 -4.99 -11.16 -1.86
CA ILE A 142 -4.50 -10.24 -0.84
C ILE A 142 -5.49 -9.07 -0.79
N GLY A 143 -6.24 -8.97 0.29
CA GLY A 143 -7.23 -7.92 0.49
C GLY A 143 -7.08 -7.22 1.83
N ASP A 144 -7.78 -6.08 1.99
CA ASP A 144 -7.99 -5.50 3.31
C ASP A 144 -8.81 -6.48 4.18
N GLY A 145 -8.63 -6.39 5.49
CA GLY A 145 -9.30 -7.25 6.44
C GLY A 145 -10.83 -7.26 6.38
N ASP A 146 -11.44 -6.38 5.60
CA ASP A 146 -12.88 -6.40 5.37
C ASP A 146 -13.27 -7.63 4.54
N SER A 147 -14.09 -8.45 5.14
CA SER A 147 -14.51 -9.75 4.61
C SER A 147 -15.49 -9.65 3.44
N LYS A 148 -16.07 -8.48 3.13
CA LYS A 148 -17.15 -8.34 2.15
C LYS A 148 -16.71 -8.67 0.74
N THR A 149 -15.59 -8.10 0.29
CA THR A 149 -15.06 -8.34 -1.05
C THR A 149 -14.66 -9.81 -1.21
N TYR A 150 -13.92 -10.37 -0.25
CA TYR A 150 -13.56 -11.79 -0.25
C TYR A 150 -14.80 -12.70 -0.19
N SER A 151 -15.76 -12.39 0.68
CA SER A 151 -17.02 -13.16 0.77
C SER A 151 -17.82 -13.09 -0.54
N GLY A 152 -17.79 -11.95 -1.24
CA GLY A 152 -18.40 -11.80 -2.57
C GLY A 152 -17.73 -12.69 -3.62
N ILE A 153 -16.40 -12.74 -3.63
CA ILE A 153 -15.61 -13.59 -4.54
C ILE A 153 -15.95 -15.07 -4.28
N ILE A 154 -15.91 -15.53 -3.01
CA ILE A 154 -16.22 -16.93 -2.68
C ILE A 154 -17.66 -17.30 -3.04
N LYS A 155 -18.62 -16.41 -2.77
CA LYS A 155 -20.04 -16.67 -3.12
C LYS A 155 -20.29 -16.75 -4.63
N SER A 156 -19.47 -16.08 -5.43
CA SER A 156 -19.60 -16.12 -6.90
C SER A 156 -19.02 -17.37 -7.53
N ASP A 157 -18.24 -18.16 -6.77
CA ASP A 157 -17.55 -19.38 -7.20
C ASP A 157 -16.92 -19.25 -8.62
N PRO A 158 -15.93 -18.33 -8.77
CA PRO A 158 -15.41 -17.98 -10.11
C PRO A 158 -14.70 -19.14 -10.81
N TYR A 159 -14.22 -20.13 -10.04
CA TYR A 159 -13.41 -21.24 -10.54
C TYR A 159 -13.92 -22.59 -10.01
N LYS A 160 -14.58 -23.38 -10.85
CA LYS A 160 -15.23 -24.67 -10.48
C LYS A 160 -14.36 -25.63 -9.66
N ASN A 161 -13.03 -25.61 -9.87
CA ASN A 161 -12.09 -26.58 -9.26
C ASN A 161 -10.99 -25.91 -8.42
N THR A 162 -11.10 -24.63 -8.12
CA THR A 162 -10.06 -23.89 -7.39
C THR A 162 -10.69 -22.94 -6.38
N THR A 163 -10.45 -23.19 -5.09
CA THR A 163 -10.89 -22.29 -4.03
C THR A 163 -9.92 -21.10 -3.93
N VAL A 164 -10.46 -19.88 -3.91
CA VAL A 164 -9.65 -18.69 -3.71
C VAL A 164 -9.25 -18.58 -2.25
N ASN A 165 -7.94 -18.52 -1.98
CA ASN A 165 -7.39 -18.40 -0.63
C ASN A 165 -7.22 -16.94 -0.23
N LYS A 166 -7.67 -16.58 0.97
CA LYS A 166 -7.45 -15.25 1.52
C LYS A 166 -6.06 -15.12 2.10
N LYS A 167 -5.35 -14.06 1.71
CA LYS A 167 -4.11 -13.59 2.34
C LYS A 167 -4.34 -12.21 2.97
N GLU A 168 -3.60 -11.90 4.04
CA GLU A 168 -3.73 -10.63 4.75
C GLU A 168 -2.60 -9.67 4.39
N CYS A 169 -2.94 -8.41 4.17
CA CYS A 169 -1.94 -7.35 4.10
C CYS A 169 -1.37 -7.05 5.49
N ILE A 170 -0.08 -7.29 5.72
CA ILE A 170 0.56 -7.08 7.03
C ILE A 170 0.42 -5.64 7.50
N GLY A 171 0.45 -4.67 6.60
CA GLY A 171 0.24 -3.26 6.94
C GLY A 171 -1.12 -3.01 7.58
N HIS A 172 -2.19 -3.63 7.07
CA HIS A 172 -3.53 -3.53 7.64
C HIS A 172 -3.67 -4.30 8.95
N VAL A 173 -3.06 -5.49 9.04
CA VAL A 173 -3.02 -6.27 10.30
C VAL A 173 -2.30 -5.48 11.40
N GLN A 174 -1.17 -4.84 11.07
CA GLN A 174 -0.46 -3.94 11.99
C GLN A 174 -1.34 -2.77 12.45
N LYS A 175 -2.04 -2.09 11.53
CA LYS A 175 -2.95 -0.98 11.87
C LYS A 175 -4.07 -1.41 12.83
N ARG A 176 -4.54 -2.68 12.73
CA ARG A 176 -5.56 -3.22 13.66
C ARG A 176 -5.07 -3.24 15.11
N MET A 177 -3.81 -3.59 15.37
CA MET A 177 -3.22 -3.53 16.72
C MET A 177 -3.38 -2.12 17.30
N GLY A 178 -2.90 -1.10 16.58
CA GLY A 178 -2.98 0.29 17.03
C GLY A 178 -4.43 0.78 17.24
N SER A 179 -5.33 0.44 16.32
CA SER A 179 -6.75 0.81 16.41
C SER A 179 -7.42 0.19 17.65
N ARG A 180 -7.20 -1.12 17.90
CA ARG A 180 -7.77 -1.82 19.06
C ARG A 180 -7.23 -1.28 20.38
N LEU A 181 -5.92 -1.01 20.46
CA LEU A 181 -5.31 -0.41 21.65
C LEU A 181 -5.87 1.00 21.93
N ARG A 182 -6.07 1.83 20.90
CA ARG A 182 -6.68 3.16 21.05
C ARG A 182 -8.14 3.07 21.50
N THR A 183 -8.90 2.16 20.90
CA THR A 183 -10.30 1.90 21.29
C THR A 183 -10.40 1.41 22.72
N LEU A 184 -9.55 0.45 23.13
CA LEU A 184 -9.49 -0.03 24.50
C LEU A 184 -9.23 1.11 25.48
N LYS A 185 -8.22 1.95 25.19
CA LYS A 185 -7.86 3.12 26.02
C LYS A 185 -9.01 4.13 26.13
N SER A 186 -9.79 4.35 25.07
CA SER A 186 -10.93 5.28 25.11
C SER A 186 -12.09 4.72 25.90
N ASN A 187 -12.32 3.41 25.84
CA ASN A 187 -13.46 2.76 26.48
C ASN A 187 -13.21 2.44 27.97
N GLN A 188 -11.96 2.28 28.39
CA GLN A 188 -11.61 1.91 29.75
C GLN A 188 -10.81 3.03 30.42
N LYS A 189 -11.42 3.66 31.45
CA LYS A 189 -10.77 4.70 32.26
C LYS A 189 -9.58 4.11 33.03
N GLY A 190 -8.55 4.94 33.25
CA GLY A 190 -7.37 4.57 34.06
C GLY A 190 -6.22 3.91 33.26
N LEU A 191 -6.41 3.52 31.99
CA LEU A 191 -5.34 2.95 31.15
C LEU A 191 -4.38 4.01 30.57
N GLY A 192 -4.79 5.28 30.51
CA GLY A 192 -3.96 6.38 30.01
C GLY A 192 -3.17 7.08 31.12
N GLY A 193 -2.18 7.89 30.76
CA GLY A 193 -1.35 8.67 31.67
C GLY A 193 0.14 8.34 31.59
N ARG A 194 0.97 9.08 32.33
CA ARG A 194 2.43 8.86 32.40
C ARG A 194 2.73 7.45 32.94
N GLY A 195 3.61 6.71 32.28
CA GLY A 195 3.96 5.33 32.64
C GLY A 195 2.90 4.28 32.27
N LYS A 196 1.82 4.65 31.56
CA LYS A 196 0.74 3.75 31.13
C LYS A 196 0.62 3.74 29.60
N LEU A 197 -0.54 3.36 29.07
CA LEU A 197 -0.81 3.23 27.63
C LEU A 197 -0.94 4.62 26.97
N THR A 198 0.18 5.32 26.80
CA THR A 198 0.26 6.60 26.09
C THR A 198 0.14 6.40 24.58
N GLY A 199 -0.09 7.48 23.80
CA GLY A 199 -0.07 7.41 22.35
C GLY A 199 1.25 6.85 21.81
N LYS A 200 2.39 7.34 22.32
CA LYS A 200 3.74 6.85 21.94
C LYS A 200 3.94 5.36 22.23
N VAL A 201 3.43 4.87 23.35
CA VAL A 201 3.48 3.43 23.69
C VAL A 201 2.63 2.62 22.72
N ILE A 202 1.41 3.05 22.42
CA ILE A 202 0.55 2.38 21.44
C ILE A 202 1.25 2.30 20.07
N ASP A 203 1.89 3.39 19.63
CA ASP A 203 2.59 3.42 18.37
C ASP A 203 3.80 2.47 18.36
N LYS A 204 4.59 2.43 19.45
CA LYS A 204 5.68 1.46 19.62
C LYS A 204 5.17 0.02 19.56
N LEU A 205 4.16 -0.33 20.35
CA LEU A 205 3.59 -1.69 20.35
C LEU A 205 3.05 -2.07 18.95
N THR A 206 2.41 -1.12 18.26
CA THR A 206 1.92 -1.31 16.89
C THR A 206 3.06 -1.61 15.91
N VAL A 207 4.15 -0.86 15.98
CA VAL A 207 5.33 -1.06 15.13
C VAL A 207 6.00 -2.40 15.41
N TYR A 208 6.22 -2.74 16.68
CA TYR A 208 6.85 -4.01 17.06
C TYR A 208 6.01 -5.23 16.68
N TYR A 209 4.69 -5.15 16.85
CA TYR A 209 3.78 -6.19 16.38
C TYR A 209 3.92 -6.41 14.86
N GLY A 210 3.93 -5.35 14.06
CA GLY A 210 4.12 -5.46 12.61
C GLY A 210 5.50 -5.98 12.21
N LEU A 211 6.56 -5.63 12.97
CA LEU A 211 7.91 -6.14 12.76
C LEU A 211 8.05 -7.62 13.12
N ALA A 212 7.38 -8.07 14.19
CA ALA A 212 7.35 -9.48 14.59
C ALA A 212 6.79 -10.35 13.45
N ILE A 213 5.69 -9.92 12.80
CA ILE A 213 5.12 -10.64 11.66
C ILE A 213 6.07 -10.62 10.45
N ARG A 214 6.61 -9.43 10.07
CA ARG A 214 7.44 -9.29 8.86
C ARG A 214 8.76 -10.05 8.92
N ARG A 215 9.31 -10.23 10.12
CA ARG A 215 10.59 -10.94 10.29
C ARG A 215 10.46 -12.45 10.30
N HIS A 216 9.24 -12.94 10.52
CA HIS A 216 8.95 -14.37 10.67
C HIS A 216 7.80 -14.82 9.75
N CYS A 217 7.71 -14.22 8.54
CA CYS A 217 6.63 -14.51 7.58
C CYS A 217 6.71 -15.93 6.96
N ASP A 218 7.63 -16.75 7.40
CA ASP A 218 7.86 -18.14 7.04
C ASP A 218 7.28 -19.16 8.05
N SER A 219 7.05 -18.73 9.31
CA SER A 219 6.60 -19.64 10.39
C SER A 219 5.56 -18.98 11.30
N ILE A 220 4.43 -19.65 11.48
CA ILE A 220 3.35 -19.21 12.40
C ILE A 220 3.84 -19.19 13.84
N GLU A 221 4.56 -20.24 14.25
CA GLU A 221 5.08 -20.36 15.61
C GLU A 221 6.06 -19.25 15.93
N ASN A 222 6.99 -18.97 15.01
CA ASN A 222 7.97 -17.89 15.17
C ASN A 222 7.28 -16.51 15.19
N MET A 223 6.27 -16.28 14.34
CA MET A 223 5.46 -15.05 14.40
C MET A 223 4.80 -14.88 15.77
N LYS A 224 4.11 -15.93 16.25
CA LYS A 224 3.39 -15.92 17.53
C LYS A 224 4.35 -15.68 18.69
N SER A 225 5.47 -16.38 18.71
CA SER A 225 6.52 -16.23 19.70
C SER A 225 7.08 -14.79 19.71
N ALA A 226 7.42 -14.25 18.54
CA ALA A 226 7.94 -12.90 18.41
C ALA A 226 6.91 -11.82 18.81
N ILE A 227 5.61 -12.03 18.52
CA ILE A 227 4.55 -11.12 18.98
C ILE A 227 4.46 -11.15 20.50
N MET A 228 4.41 -12.33 21.13
CA MET A 228 4.33 -12.46 22.58
C MET A 228 5.59 -11.96 23.28
N ALA A 229 6.77 -12.10 22.67
CA ALA A 229 8.00 -11.52 23.17
C ALA A 229 7.87 -10.00 23.37
N THR A 230 7.23 -9.27 22.45
CA THR A 230 7.02 -7.82 22.61
C THR A 230 6.09 -7.48 23.78
N PHE A 231 5.09 -8.32 24.05
CA PHE A 231 4.18 -8.16 25.18
C PHE A 231 4.91 -8.31 26.52
N TYR A 232 5.67 -9.39 26.68
CA TYR A 232 6.42 -9.66 27.92
C TYR A 232 7.55 -8.67 28.13
N HIS A 233 8.26 -8.29 27.07
CA HIS A 233 9.32 -7.28 27.13
C HIS A 233 8.83 -5.96 27.73
N TYR A 234 7.69 -5.42 27.29
CA TYR A 234 7.15 -4.18 27.86
C TYR A 234 6.52 -4.31 29.24
N GLY A 235 6.34 -5.53 29.74
CA GLY A 235 5.96 -5.82 31.11
C GLY A 235 7.16 -6.07 32.05
N SER A 236 8.37 -6.12 31.50
CA SER A 236 9.60 -6.40 32.26
C SER A 236 10.09 -5.18 33.00
N SER A 237 10.64 -5.40 34.22
CA SER A 237 11.28 -4.37 35.06
C SER A 237 12.61 -4.87 35.60
N ASP A 238 13.42 -3.97 36.13
CA ASP A 238 14.71 -4.33 36.77
C ASP A 238 14.51 -5.29 37.95
N GLU A 239 13.39 -5.16 38.68
CA GLU A 239 13.07 -6.05 39.81
C GLU A 239 12.55 -7.43 39.38
N LYS A 240 11.89 -7.50 38.21
CA LYS A 240 11.28 -8.71 37.65
C LYS A 240 11.54 -8.80 36.14
N PRO A 241 12.77 -9.12 35.75
CA PRO A 241 13.09 -9.27 34.33
C PRO A 241 12.31 -10.44 33.72
N ASN A 242 11.73 -10.23 32.55
CA ASN A 242 10.98 -11.23 31.80
C ASN A 242 11.28 -11.09 30.31
N HIS A 243 12.43 -11.61 29.90
CA HIS A 243 12.98 -11.55 28.55
C HIS A 243 13.20 -12.93 27.91
N ASP A 244 12.66 -14.00 28.50
CA ASP A 244 12.89 -15.38 28.07
C ASP A 244 12.42 -15.62 26.63
N MET A 245 11.37 -14.93 26.20
CA MET A 245 10.86 -14.99 24.83
C MET A 245 11.55 -14.03 23.86
N CYS A 246 12.40 -13.14 24.35
CA CYS A 246 13.15 -12.23 23.49
C CYS A 246 14.24 -12.99 22.73
N PRO A 247 14.57 -12.60 21.48
CA PRO A 247 15.69 -13.19 20.74
C PRO A 247 16.98 -13.05 21.52
N LYS A 248 17.76 -14.13 21.60
CA LYS A 248 19.04 -14.16 22.30
C LYS A 248 20.21 -13.68 21.42
N GLY A 249 21.28 -13.20 22.05
CA GLY A 249 22.55 -12.86 21.39
C GLY A 249 22.75 -11.37 21.13
N GLU A 250 23.94 -11.03 20.65
CA GLU A 250 24.37 -9.64 20.40
C GLU A 250 23.57 -8.92 19.31
N GLU A 251 22.94 -9.64 18.39
CA GLU A 251 22.08 -9.10 17.33
C GLU A 251 20.62 -8.92 17.79
N SER A 252 20.32 -9.18 19.06
CA SER A 252 18.98 -9.03 19.61
C SER A 252 18.51 -7.57 19.56
N TRP A 253 17.22 -7.37 19.28
CA TRP A 253 16.60 -6.06 19.44
C TRP A 253 16.33 -5.72 20.93
N CYS A 254 16.42 -6.72 21.81
CA CYS A 254 16.21 -6.61 23.26
C CYS A 254 17.51 -6.19 23.93
N SER A 255 17.54 -5.01 24.54
CA SER A 255 18.71 -4.49 25.23
C SER A 255 19.18 -5.39 26.39
N TYR A 256 18.24 -6.05 27.10
CA TYR A 256 18.54 -7.02 28.14
C TYR A 256 19.30 -8.23 27.58
N GLN A 257 18.80 -8.87 26.51
CA GLN A 257 19.43 -10.02 25.88
C GLN A 257 20.79 -9.68 25.24
N HIS A 258 20.93 -8.44 24.78
CA HIS A 258 22.17 -7.90 24.29
C HIS A 258 23.22 -7.73 25.42
N ALA A 259 22.79 -7.18 26.58
CA ALA A 259 23.65 -7.08 27.76
C ALA A 259 24.01 -8.45 28.35
N GLU A 260 23.06 -9.41 28.37
CA GLU A 260 23.33 -10.80 28.77
C GLU A 260 24.42 -11.45 27.90
N ALA A 261 24.33 -11.29 26.57
CA ALA A 261 25.30 -11.83 25.64
C ALA A 261 26.71 -11.26 25.82
N ARG A 262 26.83 -10.03 26.34
CA ARG A 262 28.09 -9.35 26.62
C ARG A 262 28.60 -9.55 28.06
N GLY A 263 27.80 -10.18 28.93
CA GLY A 263 28.13 -10.31 30.33
C GLY A 263 28.03 -9.01 31.14
N GLU A 264 27.20 -8.07 30.67
CA GLU A 264 27.00 -6.71 31.25
C GLU A 264 25.71 -6.57 32.06
N LEU A 265 25.09 -7.68 32.49
CA LEU A 265 23.82 -7.65 33.22
C LEU A 265 23.88 -6.92 34.54
N ASP A 266 25.04 -6.97 35.24
CA ASP A 266 25.23 -6.31 36.56
C ASP A 266 25.10 -4.78 36.47
N THR A 267 25.36 -4.20 35.31
CA THR A 267 25.30 -2.76 35.07
C THR A 267 24.07 -2.35 34.24
N TYR A 268 23.28 -3.35 33.82
CA TYR A 268 22.11 -3.10 32.98
C TYR A 268 20.94 -2.50 33.79
N SER A 269 20.26 -1.51 33.21
CA SER A 269 18.97 -1.04 33.63
C SER A 269 18.06 -0.80 32.45
N HIS A 270 16.74 -0.97 32.64
CA HIS A 270 15.80 -0.75 31.56
C HIS A 270 15.73 0.73 31.16
N ASP A 271 15.82 1.02 29.88
CA ASP A 271 15.70 2.35 29.27
C ASP A 271 14.24 2.81 29.11
N TYR A 272 13.28 2.01 29.57
CA TYR A 272 11.84 2.28 29.51
C TYR A 272 11.14 1.95 30.84
N SER A 273 10.02 2.64 31.10
CA SER A 273 9.16 2.29 32.23
C SER A 273 8.30 1.08 31.89
N PRO A 274 8.28 0.02 32.72
CA PRO A 274 7.44 -1.14 32.50
C PRO A 274 5.96 -0.77 32.51
N LEU A 275 5.16 -1.44 31.70
CA LEU A 275 3.70 -1.27 31.71
C LEU A 275 3.13 -1.86 33.00
N PRO A 276 2.26 -1.11 33.73
CA PRO A 276 1.60 -1.62 34.94
C PRO A 276 0.78 -2.88 34.67
N SER A 277 0.63 -3.72 35.70
CA SER A 277 -0.05 -5.01 35.60
C SER A 277 -1.53 -4.89 35.17
N ASP A 278 -2.21 -3.80 35.56
CA ASP A 278 -3.57 -3.49 35.12
C ASP A 278 -3.65 -3.21 33.62
N VAL A 279 -2.67 -2.49 33.08
CA VAL A 279 -2.56 -2.23 31.64
C VAL A 279 -2.25 -3.51 30.87
N LEU A 280 -1.28 -4.31 31.35
CA LEU A 280 -0.92 -5.59 30.73
C LEU A 280 -2.12 -6.54 30.69
N LYS A 281 -2.86 -6.67 31.79
CA LYS A 281 -4.09 -7.49 31.82
C LYS A 281 -5.13 -7.00 30.81
N ALA A 282 -5.28 -5.69 30.64
CA ALA A 282 -6.25 -5.11 29.73
C ALA A 282 -5.88 -5.32 28.25
N ILE A 283 -4.58 -5.25 27.89
CA ILE A 283 -4.13 -5.40 26.47
C ILE A 283 -3.89 -6.87 26.06
N LYS A 284 -3.71 -7.79 27.01
CA LYS A 284 -3.42 -9.21 26.76
C LYS A 284 -4.41 -9.87 25.77
N PRO A 285 -5.74 -9.71 25.93
CA PRO A 285 -6.71 -10.29 25.01
C PRO A 285 -6.54 -9.80 23.56
N ILE A 286 -6.08 -8.55 23.37
CA ILE A 286 -5.81 -8.02 22.02
C ILE A 286 -4.61 -8.74 21.39
N TYR A 287 -3.56 -8.99 22.16
CA TYR A 287 -2.40 -9.75 21.72
C TYR A 287 -2.77 -11.20 21.37
N GLU A 288 -3.54 -11.88 22.22
CA GLU A 288 -3.99 -13.24 22.02
C GLU A 288 -4.86 -13.37 20.75
N ASP A 289 -5.80 -12.44 20.54
CA ASP A 289 -6.67 -12.46 19.37
C ASP A 289 -5.90 -12.13 18.07
N LEU A 290 -4.98 -11.17 18.12
CA LEU A 290 -4.16 -10.81 16.96
C LEU A 290 -2.96 -11.75 16.73
N SER A 291 -2.73 -12.73 17.59
CA SER A 291 -1.74 -13.80 17.42
C SER A 291 -2.36 -15.17 17.19
N ASN A 292 -3.67 -15.25 16.89
CA ASN A 292 -4.31 -16.52 16.59
C ASN A 292 -3.80 -17.13 15.25
N GLU A 293 -3.75 -18.45 15.18
CA GLU A 293 -3.19 -19.19 14.05
C GLU A 293 -3.91 -18.92 12.73
N ASN A 294 -5.24 -18.74 12.77
CA ASN A 294 -6.05 -18.44 11.59
C ASN A 294 -5.69 -17.09 10.96
N LEU A 295 -5.31 -16.08 11.77
CA LEU A 295 -4.85 -14.80 11.25
C LEU A 295 -3.42 -14.92 10.74
N LEU A 296 -2.52 -15.53 11.54
CA LEU A 296 -1.10 -15.61 11.21
C LEU A 296 -0.83 -16.48 9.97
N SER A 297 -1.59 -17.56 9.76
CA SER A 297 -1.49 -18.37 8.53
C SER A 297 -1.76 -17.58 7.25
N ARG A 298 -2.62 -16.56 7.32
CA ARG A 298 -2.88 -15.66 6.19
C ARG A 298 -1.81 -14.59 6.01
N CYS A 299 -0.92 -14.40 7.00
CA CYS A 299 0.22 -13.49 6.94
C CYS A 299 1.49 -14.16 6.39
N ILE A 300 1.52 -15.51 6.28
CA ILE A 300 2.63 -16.25 5.65
C ILE A 300 2.84 -15.75 4.23
N GLY A 301 4.10 -15.41 3.89
CA GLY A 301 4.50 -14.82 2.60
C GLY A 301 4.72 -13.31 2.64
N GLY A 302 4.38 -12.62 3.73
CA GLY A 302 4.80 -11.21 3.91
C GLY A 302 4.05 -10.18 3.05
N PHE A 303 2.80 -10.44 2.68
CA PHE A 303 2.04 -9.67 1.69
C PHE A 303 1.74 -8.22 2.09
N ASN A 304 1.70 -7.32 1.09
CA ASN A 304 1.34 -5.92 1.25
C ASN A 304 0.52 -5.39 0.06
N GLN A 305 -0.18 -4.25 0.27
CA GLN A 305 -0.99 -3.58 -0.74
C GLN A 305 -0.46 -2.19 -1.14
N ASN A 306 0.82 -1.91 -0.89
CA ASN A 306 1.41 -0.60 -1.18
C ASN A 306 1.29 -0.20 -2.66
N ASN A 307 1.34 -1.17 -3.59
CA ASN A 307 1.19 -0.91 -5.01
C ASN A 307 -0.23 -0.47 -5.38
N ASN A 308 -1.27 -1.02 -4.72
CA ASN A 308 -2.64 -0.56 -4.92
C ASN A 308 -2.81 0.89 -4.45
N GLU A 309 -2.27 1.24 -3.27
CA GLU A 309 -2.32 2.62 -2.77
C GLU A 309 -1.60 3.60 -3.73
N ARG A 310 -0.43 3.23 -4.27
CA ARG A 310 0.31 4.03 -5.26
C ARG A 310 -0.46 4.20 -6.57
N PHE A 311 -1.09 3.13 -7.06
CA PHE A 311 -1.93 3.21 -8.25
C PHE A 311 -3.15 4.12 -8.02
N ASN A 312 -3.82 3.95 -6.90
CA ASN A 312 -4.96 4.78 -6.51
C ASN A 312 -4.60 6.28 -6.47
N GLN A 313 -3.43 6.62 -5.92
CA GLN A 313 -2.91 7.99 -5.92
C GLN A 313 -2.66 8.50 -7.36
N LEU A 314 -2.11 7.66 -8.24
CA LEU A 314 -1.82 8.04 -9.63
C LEU A 314 -3.10 8.32 -10.42
N VAL A 315 -4.15 7.50 -10.27
CA VAL A 315 -5.46 7.74 -10.90
C VAL A 315 -5.99 9.12 -10.52
N TRP A 316 -6.00 9.43 -9.23
CA TRP A 316 -6.56 10.71 -8.75
C TRP A 316 -5.59 11.90 -8.89
N LYS A 317 -4.34 11.66 -9.22
CA LYS A 317 -3.44 12.71 -9.70
C LYS A 317 -3.79 13.14 -11.14
N ILE A 318 -4.17 12.20 -12.00
CA ILE A 318 -4.58 12.48 -13.39
C ILE A 318 -6.02 13.02 -13.44
N CYS A 319 -6.89 12.56 -12.55
CA CYS A 319 -8.27 13.00 -12.43
C CYS A 319 -8.55 13.49 -10.99
N PRO A 320 -8.20 14.73 -10.63
CA PRO A 320 -8.30 15.21 -9.27
C PRO A 320 -9.73 15.11 -8.71
N LYS A 321 -9.83 14.63 -7.46
CA LYS A 321 -11.12 14.41 -6.76
C LYS A 321 -11.94 15.68 -6.55
N THR A 322 -11.28 16.83 -6.57
CA THR A 322 -11.89 18.16 -6.38
C THR A 322 -12.59 18.69 -7.62
N VAL A 323 -12.36 18.08 -8.78
CA VAL A 323 -12.92 18.54 -10.06
C VAL A 323 -14.09 17.67 -10.45
N ASN A 324 -15.23 18.29 -10.76
CA ASN A 324 -16.37 17.58 -11.35
C ASN A 324 -15.98 16.97 -12.69
N THR A 325 -16.20 15.69 -12.87
CA THR A 325 -15.73 14.96 -14.04
C THR A 325 -16.78 13.98 -14.55
N SER A 326 -16.71 13.62 -15.82
CA SER A 326 -17.58 12.61 -16.44
C SER A 326 -16.97 11.21 -16.28
N TYR A 327 -17.80 10.17 -16.40
CA TYR A 327 -17.39 8.78 -16.40
C TYR A 327 -16.30 8.48 -17.43
N THR A 328 -16.44 9.00 -18.65
CA THR A 328 -15.44 8.88 -19.73
C THR A 328 -14.08 9.38 -19.31
N ILE A 329 -14.02 10.48 -18.57
CA ILE A 329 -12.76 11.06 -18.09
C ILE A 329 -12.11 10.18 -17.01
N VAL A 330 -12.91 9.62 -16.09
CA VAL A 330 -12.40 8.68 -15.09
C VAL A 330 -11.85 7.41 -15.76
N GLN A 331 -12.54 6.91 -16.79
CA GLN A 331 -12.04 5.77 -17.58
C GLN A 331 -10.70 6.07 -18.25
N ILE A 332 -10.60 7.20 -18.96
CA ILE A 332 -9.32 7.62 -19.58
C ILE A 332 -8.23 7.74 -18.53
N ALA A 333 -8.51 8.38 -17.39
CA ALA A 333 -7.53 8.54 -16.33
C ALA A 333 -7.06 7.21 -15.75
N ALA A 334 -7.97 6.25 -15.54
CA ALA A 334 -7.64 4.93 -15.01
C ALA A 334 -6.78 4.13 -16.01
N TYR A 335 -7.12 4.12 -17.31
CA TYR A 335 -6.33 3.44 -18.34
C TYR A 335 -4.95 4.08 -18.51
N VAL A 336 -4.87 5.41 -18.56
CA VAL A 336 -3.59 6.15 -18.66
C VAL A 336 -2.74 5.91 -17.41
N ALA A 337 -3.34 5.96 -16.22
CA ALA A 337 -2.64 5.66 -14.96
C ALA A 337 -2.08 4.24 -14.97
N MET A 338 -2.85 3.26 -15.44
CA MET A 338 -2.41 1.88 -15.57
C MET A 338 -1.21 1.75 -16.52
N CYS A 339 -1.27 2.36 -17.69
CA CYS A 339 -0.17 2.37 -18.64
C CYS A 339 1.12 2.96 -18.03
N ILE A 340 1.00 4.12 -17.37
CA ILE A 340 2.14 4.76 -16.68
C ILE A 340 2.64 3.92 -15.52
N PHE A 341 1.76 3.28 -14.79
CA PHE A 341 2.14 2.45 -13.63
C PHE A 341 2.98 1.24 -14.07
N ASN A 342 2.52 0.52 -15.10
CA ASN A 342 3.17 -0.69 -15.60
C ASN A 342 4.44 -0.41 -16.42
N GLU A 343 4.37 0.56 -17.34
CA GLU A 343 5.39 0.75 -18.38
C GLU A 343 6.09 2.12 -18.33
N GLY A 344 5.76 2.95 -17.34
CA GLY A 344 6.36 4.29 -17.21
C GLY A 344 5.76 5.33 -18.15
N ILE A 345 6.39 6.50 -18.22
CA ILE A 345 5.97 7.63 -19.06
C ILE A 345 6.10 7.30 -20.56
N ASN A 346 7.01 6.42 -20.93
CA ASN A 346 7.13 5.94 -22.31
C ASN A 346 5.82 5.35 -22.86
N SER A 347 4.96 4.80 -22.01
CA SER A 347 3.63 4.32 -22.40
C SER A 347 2.74 5.39 -23.02
N LEU A 348 2.95 6.67 -22.67
CA LEU A 348 2.23 7.78 -23.27
C LEU A 348 2.62 8.02 -24.73
N LEU A 349 3.89 7.76 -25.08
CA LEU A 349 4.35 7.85 -26.47
C LEU A 349 3.67 6.76 -27.33
N VAL A 350 3.51 5.54 -26.77
CA VAL A 350 2.75 4.47 -27.42
C VAL A 350 1.30 4.91 -27.64
N LEU A 351 0.66 5.48 -26.62
CA LEU A 351 -0.71 5.98 -26.74
C LEU A 351 -0.84 7.10 -27.77
N MET A 352 0.11 8.06 -27.79
CA MET A 352 0.14 9.14 -28.78
C MET A 352 0.30 8.59 -30.19
N ASN A 353 1.20 7.65 -30.42
CA ASN A 353 1.39 6.99 -31.71
C ASN A 353 0.12 6.22 -32.14
N THR A 354 -0.56 5.55 -31.22
CA THR A 354 -1.85 4.86 -31.50
C THR A 354 -2.94 5.86 -31.91
N LEU A 355 -2.87 7.08 -31.40
CA LEU A 355 -3.76 8.20 -31.81
C LEU A 355 -3.35 8.83 -33.16
N GLY A 356 -2.31 8.33 -33.81
CA GLY A 356 -1.77 8.90 -35.06
C GLY A 356 -0.93 10.17 -34.87
N LEU A 357 -0.49 10.45 -33.62
CA LEU A 357 0.35 11.61 -33.33
C LEU A 357 1.83 11.22 -33.40
N ASN A 358 2.60 11.96 -34.18
CA ASN A 358 4.05 11.77 -34.25
C ASN A 358 4.74 12.37 -33.02
N CYS A 359 5.47 11.54 -32.30
CA CYS A 359 6.26 11.97 -31.14
C CYS A 359 7.64 12.47 -31.61
N GLY A 360 7.94 13.72 -31.35
CA GLY A 360 9.23 14.33 -31.67
C GLY A 360 10.31 14.01 -30.60
N PRO A 361 11.59 14.36 -30.88
CA PRO A 361 12.71 14.03 -29.99
C PRO A 361 12.59 14.62 -28.57
N ASN A 362 11.89 15.75 -28.42
CA ASN A 362 11.64 16.34 -27.10
C ASN A 362 10.70 15.50 -26.23
N SER A 363 9.68 14.85 -26.85
CA SER A 363 8.77 13.94 -26.17
C SER A 363 9.51 12.71 -25.66
N HIS A 364 10.40 12.13 -26.47
CA HIS A 364 11.23 10.99 -26.09
C HIS A 364 12.18 11.35 -24.95
N ARG A 365 12.94 12.44 -25.06
CA ARG A 365 13.84 12.93 -24.01
C ARG A 365 13.10 13.22 -22.69
N TYR A 366 11.90 13.77 -22.77
CA TYR A 366 11.09 14.00 -21.59
C TYR A 366 10.70 12.67 -20.92
N ALA A 367 10.21 11.70 -21.68
CA ALA A 367 9.80 10.39 -21.17
C ALA A 367 10.97 9.65 -20.51
N GLU A 368 12.12 9.58 -21.19
CA GLU A 368 13.35 8.96 -20.67
C GLU A 368 13.80 9.61 -19.35
N ARG A 369 13.83 10.95 -19.31
CA ARG A 369 14.21 11.68 -18.09
C ARG A 369 13.28 11.39 -16.93
N MET A 370 11.97 11.35 -17.16
CA MET A 370 10.98 11.07 -16.13
C MET A 370 11.05 9.64 -15.63
N ASP A 371 11.25 8.68 -16.52
CA ASP A 371 11.38 7.27 -16.15
C ASP A 371 12.70 7.02 -15.41
N ALA A 372 13.81 7.64 -15.83
CA ALA A 372 15.08 7.59 -15.11
C ALA A 372 14.98 8.19 -13.70
N ALA A 373 14.27 9.30 -13.54
CA ALA A 373 14.02 9.89 -12.23
C ALA A 373 13.17 8.97 -11.34
N ARG A 374 12.14 8.34 -11.91
CA ARG A 374 11.30 7.34 -11.22
C ARG A 374 12.12 6.15 -10.73
N MET A 375 13.02 5.62 -11.56
CA MET A 375 13.92 4.51 -11.20
C MET A 375 14.85 4.92 -10.05
N LYS A 376 15.52 6.06 -10.14
CA LYS A 376 16.39 6.56 -9.07
C LYS A 376 15.66 6.68 -7.72
N VAL A 377 14.42 7.17 -7.73
CA VAL A 377 13.59 7.25 -6.50
C VAL A 377 13.22 5.87 -5.98
N ALA A 378 12.92 4.91 -6.87
CA ALA A 378 12.62 3.54 -6.48
C ALA A 378 13.85 2.84 -5.86
N ASP A 379 15.02 2.96 -6.49
CA ASP A 379 16.29 2.41 -6.00
C ASP A 379 16.67 3.00 -4.64
N LYS A 380 16.56 4.33 -4.51
CA LYS A 380 16.78 5.00 -3.23
C LYS A 380 15.86 4.46 -2.13
N ARG A 381 14.55 4.31 -2.41
CA ARG A 381 13.59 3.75 -1.43
C ARG A 381 13.88 2.30 -1.10
N ALA A 382 14.29 1.50 -2.08
CA ALA A 382 14.70 0.10 -1.85
C ALA A 382 15.90 0.05 -0.88
N ASN A 383 16.96 0.82 -1.15
CA ASN A 383 18.14 0.92 -0.30
C ASN A 383 17.81 1.48 1.09
N ASP A 384 16.99 2.54 1.16
CA ASP A 384 16.53 3.13 2.42
C ASP A 384 15.73 2.16 3.31
N ASN A 385 15.11 1.16 2.73
CA ASN A 385 14.34 0.15 3.45
C ASN A 385 15.19 -1.05 3.91
N THR A 386 16.45 -1.15 3.49
CA THR A 386 17.39 -2.14 4.03
C THR A 386 17.78 -1.84 5.48
N ARG A 387 18.35 -2.82 6.18
CA ARG A 387 18.90 -2.62 7.54
C ARG A 387 20.02 -1.58 7.52
N GLU A 388 20.92 -1.71 6.57
CA GLU A 388 22.08 -0.83 6.35
C GLU A 388 21.64 0.60 6.05
N GLY A 389 20.69 0.78 5.14
CA GLY A 389 20.17 2.11 4.79
C GLY A 389 19.47 2.80 5.95
N ARG A 390 18.77 2.05 6.82
CA ARG A 390 18.18 2.60 8.05
C ARG A 390 19.22 2.99 9.08
N LEU A 391 20.26 2.20 9.27
CA LEU A 391 21.37 2.50 10.15
C LEU A 391 22.11 3.76 9.65
N GLN A 392 22.41 3.82 8.36
CA GLN A 392 23.11 4.94 7.74
C GLN A 392 22.34 6.26 7.90
N ARG A 393 21.01 6.25 7.72
CA ARG A 393 20.16 7.43 7.99
C ARG A 393 20.15 7.83 9.46
N ARG A 394 20.17 6.86 10.38
CA ARG A 394 20.22 7.14 11.80
C ARG A 394 21.55 7.78 12.19
N HIS A 395 22.68 7.30 11.66
CA HIS A 395 23.98 7.94 11.84
C HIS A 395 24.02 9.35 11.29
N GLN A 396 23.54 9.55 10.04
CA GLN A 396 23.46 10.90 9.44
C GLN A 396 22.60 11.87 10.26
N GLN A 397 21.52 11.41 10.87
CA GLN A 397 20.70 12.26 11.76
C GLN A 397 21.43 12.61 13.05
N ILE A 398 22.20 11.68 13.61
CA ILE A 398 23.05 11.94 14.80
C ILE A 398 24.14 12.94 14.43
N ASP A 399 24.84 12.73 13.33
CA ASP A 399 25.90 13.64 12.84
C ASP A 399 25.39 15.07 12.62
N ILE A 400 24.17 15.20 12.05
CA ILE A 400 23.52 16.51 11.85
C ILE A 400 23.17 17.16 13.19
N LEU A 401 22.67 16.37 14.17
CA LEU A 401 22.34 16.86 15.50
C LEU A 401 23.60 17.26 16.26
N GLU A 402 24.68 16.48 16.19
CA GLU A 402 25.98 16.80 16.79
C GLU A 402 26.61 18.05 16.16
N ALA A 403 26.55 18.17 14.82
CA ALA A 403 27.02 19.36 14.12
C ALA A 403 26.20 20.63 14.49
N ALA A 404 24.89 20.47 14.71
CA ALA A 404 24.03 21.57 15.17
C ALA A 404 24.28 21.96 16.62
N MET A 405 24.74 21.00 17.47
CA MET A 405 25.10 21.28 18.88
C MET A 405 26.50 21.89 19.05
N THR A 406 27.41 21.69 18.08
CA THR A 406 28.76 22.27 18.08
C THR A 406 28.86 23.65 17.42
N GLY A 407 27.82 24.07 16.69
CA GLY A 407 27.71 25.41 16.11
C GLY A 407 27.03 26.36 17.10
N GLU A 408 27.75 27.33 17.62
CA GLU A 408 27.29 28.36 18.59
C GLU A 408 26.24 29.35 18.01
N GLU A 409 25.45 28.98 17.00
CA GLU A 409 24.30 29.76 16.56
C GLU A 409 23.23 28.80 16.03
N LEU A 410 22.17 28.61 16.84
CA LEU A 410 20.77 28.51 16.39
C LEU A 410 19.88 27.87 17.46
N LEU A 411 19.47 28.69 18.37
CA LEU A 411 18.27 28.52 19.20
C LEU A 411 17.00 28.67 18.35
N TYR A 412 16.76 27.77 17.40
CA TYR A 412 15.43 27.57 16.83
C TYR A 412 15.43 26.25 16.05
N GLY A 413 14.97 25.21 16.68
CA GLY A 413 14.67 23.96 15.99
C GLY A 413 13.49 24.18 15.03
N PRO A 414 13.56 23.69 13.78
CA PRO A 414 12.39 23.70 12.91
C PRO A 414 11.31 22.83 13.54
N GLY A 415 10.10 23.39 13.63
CA GLY A 415 8.91 22.65 14.05
C GLY A 415 8.75 21.40 13.15
N ILE A 416 8.33 20.32 13.76
CA ILE A 416 7.99 19.09 13.06
C ILE A 416 6.80 19.41 12.17
N ASP A 417 7.03 19.39 10.87
CA ASP A 417 5.96 19.47 9.87
C ASP A 417 5.27 18.11 9.80
N ASP A 418 4.05 18.02 10.31
CA ASP A 418 3.19 16.83 10.33
C ASP A 418 2.48 16.58 8.99
N SER A 419 3.01 17.07 7.88
CA SER A 419 2.48 16.87 6.54
C SER A 419 3.33 15.93 5.70
N VAL A 420 3.18 14.62 5.92
CA VAL A 420 3.32 13.58 4.86
C VAL A 420 2.40 12.41 5.16
#